data_29b6cc3ae8b7bff81b683ed5ca467377
#
_entry.id   29b6cc3ae8b7bff81b683ed5ca467377
#
_cell.length_a   1.000
_cell.length_b   1.000
_cell.length_c   1.000
_cell.angle_alpha   90.00
_cell.angle_beta   90.00
_cell.angle_gamma   90.00
#
_symmetry.space_group_name_H-M   'P 1'
#
loop_
_entity.id
_entity.type
_entity.pdbx_description
1 polymer ?
#
loop_
_entity_poly.entity_id
_entity_poly.type
_entity_poly.pdbx_seq_one_letter_code
_entity_poly.pdbx_strand_id
1 'polypeptide(L)'
;MQPKLTIQERLKDLRVVDFDLTLKELAERTGLSRSALGKYESDETAKDISPFAIQTLAKFYGVSTDYLLGVTENKNHPNTELDALHLSDDAITVLTSRNFNHRLLSEMICHKDFQRMMLDAEIYV
;
A
#
# COMPACT_ATOMS: atom_id res chain seq x y z
N MET A 1 -2.37 -10.81 16.33
CA MET A 1 -3.00 -10.09 15.20
C MET A 1 -2.74 -8.60 15.35
N GLN A 2 -1.97 -8.01 14.44
CA GLN A 2 -1.71 -6.58 14.52
C GLN A 2 -2.93 -5.82 13.97
N PRO A 3 -3.40 -4.80 14.68
CA PRO A 3 -4.50 -3.99 14.17
C PRO A 3 -4.04 -3.22 12.92
N LYS A 4 -4.96 -3.07 11.99
CA LYS A 4 -4.69 -2.25 10.80
C LYS A 4 -4.56 -0.80 11.21
N LEU A 5 -3.65 -0.08 10.57
CA LEU A 5 -3.52 1.35 10.77
C LEU A 5 -4.76 2.07 10.23
N THR A 6 -5.19 3.08 10.93
CA THR A 6 -6.28 3.94 10.48
C THR A 6 -5.80 4.87 9.36
N ILE A 7 -6.72 5.50 8.65
CA ILE A 7 -6.39 6.49 7.62
C ILE A 7 -5.52 7.61 8.23
N GLN A 8 -5.87 8.08 9.41
CA GLN A 8 -5.13 9.12 10.12
C GLN A 8 -3.71 8.69 10.41
N GLU A 9 -3.54 7.48 10.92
CA GLU A 9 -2.23 6.93 11.25
C GLU A 9 -1.37 6.77 9.99
N ARG A 10 -1.97 6.30 8.89
CA ARG A 10 -1.25 6.15 7.62
C ARG A 10 -0.78 7.48 7.06
N LEU A 11 -1.64 8.50 7.10
CA LEU A 11 -1.28 9.84 6.64
C LEU A 11 -0.16 10.43 7.49
N LYS A 12 -0.27 10.30 8.81
CA LYS A 12 0.75 10.80 9.72
C LYS A 12 2.09 10.07 9.54
N ASP A 13 2.06 8.75 9.41
CA ASP A 13 3.27 7.96 9.21
C ASP A 13 3.99 8.34 7.91
N LEU A 14 3.22 8.50 6.82
CA LEU A 14 3.81 8.92 5.56
C LEU A 14 4.49 10.29 5.68
N ARG A 15 3.83 11.22 6.32
CA ARG A 15 4.38 12.57 6.49
C ARG A 15 5.61 12.60 7.40
N VAL A 16 5.52 11.96 8.56
CA VAL A 16 6.56 12.05 9.59
C VAL A 16 7.69 11.06 9.35
N VAL A 17 7.36 9.80 9.09
CA VAL A 17 8.36 8.72 9.00
C VAL A 17 8.97 8.64 7.61
N ASP A 18 8.14 8.57 6.57
CA ASP A 18 8.62 8.34 5.21
C ASP A 18 9.18 9.61 4.57
N PHE A 19 8.55 10.76 4.79
CA PHE A 19 8.90 12.01 4.09
C PHE A 19 9.51 13.08 5.01
N ASP A 20 9.41 12.91 6.33
CA ASP A 20 9.97 13.86 7.32
C ASP A 20 9.57 15.30 7.04
N LEU A 21 8.26 15.53 6.90
CA LEU A 21 7.70 16.86 6.60
C LEU A 21 6.85 17.37 7.76
N THR A 22 6.89 18.71 7.95
CA THR A 22 5.93 19.36 8.84
C THR A 22 4.60 19.56 8.10
N LEU A 23 3.53 19.85 8.86
CA LEU A 23 2.23 20.16 8.25
C LEU A 23 2.32 21.38 7.33
N LYS A 24 3.12 22.38 7.72
CA LYS A 24 3.32 23.57 6.91
C LYS A 24 3.98 23.24 5.57
N GLU A 25 5.03 22.43 5.61
CA GLU A 25 5.73 22.00 4.39
C GLU A 25 4.82 21.18 3.46
N LEU A 26 4.04 20.29 4.04
CA LEU A 26 3.09 19.47 3.27
C LEU A 26 2.03 20.36 2.62
N ALA A 27 1.50 21.35 3.36
CA ALA A 27 0.54 22.29 2.84
C ALA A 27 1.09 23.07 1.65
N GLU A 28 2.33 23.53 1.75
CA GLU A 28 2.99 24.29 0.68
C GLU A 28 3.19 23.43 -0.58
N ARG A 29 3.51 22.16 -0.41
CA ARG A 29 3.78 21.25 -1.54
C ARG A 29 2.53 20.69 -2.20
N THR A 30 1.45 20.52 -1.44
CA THR A 30 0.21 19.90 -1.98
C THR A 30 -0.85 20.93 -2.37
N GLY A 31 -0.74 22.16 -1.87
CA GLY A 31 -1.78 23.16 -2.08
C GLY A 31 -2.98 23.01 -1.16
N LEU A 32 -2.95 22.03 -0.25
CA LEU A 32 -4.01 21.85 0.74
C LEU A 32 -3.75 22.74 1.96
N SER A 33 -4.81 23.13 2.68
CA SER A 33 -4.62 23.99 3.85
C SER A 33 -4.01 23.19 5.01
N ARG A 34 -3.16 23.87 5.79
CA ARG A 34 -2.56 23.28 6.98
C ARG A 34 -3.63 22.82 7.98
N SER A 35 -4.69 23.62 8.13
CA SER A 35 -5.80 23.28 9.00
C SER A 35 -6.50 21.98 8.57
N ALA A 36 -6.77 21.84 7.28
CA ALA A 36 -7.39 20.62 6.75
C ALA A 36 -6.49 19.41 6.95
N LEU A 37 -5.18 19.56 6.66
CA LEU A 37 -4.22 18.45 6.84
C LEU A 37 -4.15 18.01 8.30
N GLY A 38 -4.15 18.95 9.24
CA GLY A 38 -4.17 18.63 10.65
C GLY A 38 -5.42 17.82 11.05
N LYS A 39 -6.56 18.19 10.51
CA LYS A 39 -7.79 17.46 10.75
C LYS A 39 -7.76 16.04 10.17
N TYR A 40 -7.16 15.88 8.99
CA TYR A 40 -7.07 14.57 8.35
C TYR A 40 -6.21 13.58 9.13
N GLU A 41 -5.28 14.08 9.94
CA GLU A 41 -4.42 13.24 10.79
C GLU A 41 -4.97 13.04 12.20
N SER A 42 -6.12 13.64 12.54
CA SER A 42 -6.74 13.48 13.84
C SER A 42 -7.86 12.45 13.81
N ASP A 43 -8.05 11.72 14.91
CA ASP A 43 -9.03 10.63 14.98
C ASP A 43 -10.47 11.11 14.86
N GLU A 44 -10.75 12.37 15.18
CA GLU A 44 -12.11 12.89 15.26
C GLU A 44 -12.73 13.23 13.90
N THR A 45 -11.93 13.44 12.88
CA THR A 45 -12.40 14.00 11.60
C THR A 45 -12.08 13.15 10.37
N ALA A 46 -11.75 11.88 10.57
CA ALA A 46 -11.45 10.94 9.48
C ALA A 46 -12.55 10.85 8.42
N LYS A 47 -13.79 11.10 8.85
CA LYS A 47 -14.98 10.95 8.00
C LYS A 47 -15.11 12.06 6.96
N ASP A 48 -14.35 13.15 7.12
CA ASP A 48 -14.54 14.36 6.32
C ASP A 48 -13.44 14.60 5.30
N ILE A 49 -12.58 13.61 5.04
CA ILE A 49 -11.52 13.74 4.04
C ILE A 49 -12.16 13.69 2.65
N SER A 50 -12.02 14.76 1.88
CA SER A 50 -12.60 14.81 0.53
C SER A 50 -11.87 13.87 -0.42
N PRO A 51 -12.56 13.35 -1.45
CA PRO A 51 -11.91 12.54 -2.48
C PRO A 51 -10.77 13.29 -3.18
N PHE A 52 -10.90 14.60 -3.37
CA PHE A 52 -9.86 15.43 -3.96
C PHE A 52 -8.60 15.42 -3.10
N ALA A 53 -8.75 15.57 -1.77
CA ALA A 53 -7.63 15.55 -0.85
C ALA A 53 -6.94 14.18 -0.84
N ILE A 54 -7.71 13.09 -0.86
CA ILE A 54 -7.16 11.73 -0.93
C ILE A 54 -6.34 11.54 -2.19
N GLN A 55 -6.85 11.96 -3.35
CA GLN A 55 -6.13 11.85 -4.61
C GLN A 55 -4.85 12.68 -4.61
N THR A 56 -4.92 13.90 -4.10
CA THR A 56 -3.77 14.80 -4.03
C THR A 56 -2.67 14.21 -3.15
N LEU A 57 -3.02 13.72 -1.97
CA LEU A 57 -2.06 13.11 -1.06
C LEU A 57 -1.47 11.81 -1.60
N ALA A 58 -2.30 10.99 -2.23
CA ALA A 58 -1.82 9.75 -2.85
C ALA A 58 -0.77 10.02 -3.93
N LYS A 59 -1.02 10.99 -4.79
CA LYS A 59 -0.06 11.40 -5.83
C LYS A 59 1.21 11.97 -5.23
N PHE A 60 1.08 12.81 -4.21
CA PHE A 60 2.24 13.41 -3.57
C PHE A 60 3.13 12.36 -2.90
N TYR A 61 2.53 11.43 -2.15
CA TYR A 61 3.29 10.39 -1.45
C TYR A 61 3.71 9.23 -2.36
N GLY A 62 3.20 9.17 -3.59
CA GLY A 62 3.51 8.06 -4.49
C GLY A 62 2.90 6.74 -4.07
N VAL A 63 1.78 6.77 -3.38
CA VAL A 63 1.03 5.59 -2.95
C VAL A 63 -0.35 5.58 -3.59
N SER A 64 -1.05 4.45 -3.49
CA SER A 64 -2.40 4.35 -4.03
C SER A 64 -3.43 4.97 -3.10
N THR A 65 -4.57 5.38 -3.66
CA THR A 65 -5.71 5.81 -2.86
C THR A 65 -6.23 4.64 -2.01
N ASP A 66 -6.16 3.42 -2.51
CA ASP A 66 -6.57 2.21 -1.76
C ASP A 66 -5.73 2.02 -0.51
N TYR A 67 -4.42 2.28 -0.59
CA TYR A 67 -3.56 2.22 0.58
C TYR A 67 -3.97 3.25 1.63
N LEU A 68 -4.20 4.50 1.20
CA LEU A 68 -4.62 5.55 2.12
C LEU A 68 -5.96 5.23 2.80
N LEU A 69 -6.90 4.63 2.05
CA LEU A 69 -8.22 4.28 2.55
C LEU A 69 -8.22 3.00 3.38
N GLY A 70 -7.09 2.30 3.48
CA GLY A 70 -6.99 1.09 4.27
C GLY A 70 -7.52 -0.16 3.58
N VAL A 71 -7.79 -0.09 2.28
CA VAL A 71 -8.29 -1.23 1.50
C VAL A 71 -7.17 -2.24 1.24
N THR A 72 -5.92 -1.79 1.14
CA THR A 72 -4.76 -2.64 0.91
C THR A 72 -3.62 -2.24 1.84
N GLU A 73 -2.75 -3.20 2.15
CA GLU A 73 -1.50 -2.95 2.89
C GLU A 73 -0.34 -2.66 1.93
N ASN A 74 -0.55 -2.76 0.62
CA ASN A 74 0.51 -2.59 -0.37
C ASN A 74 0.56 -1.15 -0.89
N LYS A 75 1.63 -0.43 -0.55
CA LYS A 75 1.85 0.96 -0.98
C LYS A 75 2.07 1.06 -2.49
N ASN A 76 2.88 0.17 -3.04
CA ASN A 76 3.43 0.29 -4.39
C ASN A 76 2.74 -0.57 -5.45
N HIS A 77 1.92 -1.53 -5.05
CA HIS A 77 1.22 -2.44 -5.97
C HIS A 77 -0.25 -2.49 -5.62
N PRO A 78 -0.98 -1.37 -5.78
CA PRO A 78 -2.32 -1.25 -5.21
C PRO A 78 -3.36 -2.12 -5.89
N ASN A 79 -3.44 -2.19 -7.17
CA ASN A 79 -4.47 -2.90 -7.92
C ASN A 79 -3.86 -3.61 -9.13
N THR A 80 -2.86 -4.46 -8.87
CA THR A 80 -2.25 -5.24 -9.94
C THR A 80 -3.29 -6.20 -10.51
N GLU A 81 -3.52 -6.14 -11.81
CA GLU A 81 -4.40 -7.07 -12.49
C GLU A 81 -3.81 -8.48 -12.40
N LEU A 82 -4.68 -9.47 -12.19
CA LEU A 82 -4.25 -10.87 -12.08
C LEU A 82 -3.53 -11.35 -13.33
N ASP A 83 -3.93 -10.85 -14.50
CA ASP A 83 -3.28 -11.21 -15.77
C ASP A 83 -1.79 -10.84 -15.79
N ALA A 84 -1.41 -9.74 -15.13
CA ALA A 84 -0.02 -9.30 -15.06
C ALA A 84 0.88 -10.31 -14.32
N LEU A 85 0.31 -11.17 -13.50
CA LEU A 85 1.05 -12.21 -12.78
C LEU A 85 1.34 -13.43 -13.64
N HIS A 86 0.65 -13.60 -14.77
CA HIS A 86 0.80 -14.73 -15.69
C HIS A 86 0.61 -16.09 -15.00
N LEU A 87 -0.32 -16.17 -14.07
CA LEU A 87 -0.65 -17.39 -13.36
C LEU A 87 -1.89 -18.06 -13.98
N SER A 88 -1.94 -19.40 -13.94
CA SER A 88 -3.12 -20.14 -14.38
C SER A 88 -4.29 -19.91 -13.43
N ASP A 89 -5.51 -20.17 -13.91
CA ASP A 89 -6.71 -20.06 -13.07
C ASP A 89 -6.63 -21.01 -11.87
N ASP A 90 -6.09 -22.20 -12.06
CA ASP A 90 -5.91 -23.16 -10.97
C ASP A 90 -4.96 -22.63 -9.90
N ALA A 91 -3.84 -22.00 -10.32
CA ALA A 91 -2.89 -21.39 -9.40
C ALA A 91 -3.55 -20.25 -8.61
N ILE A 92 -4.32 -19.42 -9.28
CA ILE A 92 -5.05 -18.31 -8.63
C ILE A 92 -6.05 -18.85 -7.60
N THR A 93 -6.76 -19.92 -7.93
CA THR A 93 -7.70 -20.56 -7.02
C THR A 93 -7.01 -21.05 -5.74
N VAL A 94 -5.85 -21.69 -5.88
CA VAL A 94 -5.07 -22.13 -4.72
C VAL A 94 -4.62 -20.94 -3.88
N LEU A 95 -4.09 -19.90 -4.52
CA LEU A 95 -3.57 -18.71 -3.83
C LEU A 95 -4.65 -17.92 -3.10
N THR A 96 -5.90 -17.98 -3.58
CA THR A 96 -7.01 -17.26 -2.95
C THR A 96 -7.75 -18.09 -1.90
N SER A 97 -7.38 -19.36 -1.72
CA SER A 97 -8.02 -20.21 -0.72
C SER A 97 -7.71 -19.72 0.71
N ARG A 98 -8.66 -19.95 1.62
CA ARG A 98 -8.51 -19.52 3.01
C ARG A 98 -7.43 -20.29 3.77
N ASN A 99 -7.12 -21.50 3.35
CA ASN A 99 -6.17 -22.37 4.02
C ASN A 99 -4.74 -22.20 3.52
N PHE A 100 -4.53 -21.32 2.55
CA PHE A 100 -3.22 -21.11 1.97
C PHE A 100 -2.38 -20.17 2.85
N ASN A 101 -1.12 -20.55 3.08
CA ASN A 101 -0.22 -19.73 3.88
C ASN A 101 0.45 -18.66 3.00
N HIS A 102 -0.24 -17.54 2.82
CA HIS A 102 0.23 -16.43 1.97
C HIS A 102 1.50 -15.80 2.50
N ARG A 103 1.66 -15.74 3.83
CA ARG A 103 2.85 -15.16 4.46
C ARG A 103 4.09 -15.97 4.12
N LEU A 104 3.99 -17.29 4.24
CA LEU A 104 5.10 -18.18 3.89
C LEU A 104 5.47 -18.05 2.42
N LEU A 105 4.45 -18.02 1.54
CA LEU A 105 4.71 -17.85 0.11
C LEU A 105 5.43 -16.54 -0.18
N SER A 106 5.00 -15.43 0.45
CA SER A 106 5.64 -14.13 0.26
C SER A 106 7.10 -14.17 0.69
N GLU A 107 7.40 -14.79 1.84
CA GLU A 107 8.77 -14.91 2.32
C GLU A 107 9.62 -15.75 1.38
N MET A 108 9.07 -16.85 0.85
CA MET A 108 9.77 -17.71 -0.10
C MET A 108 10.08 -17.00 -1.41
N ILE A 109 9.09 -16.30 -1.96
CA ILE A 109 9.24 -15.57 -3.24
C ILE A 109 10.31 -14.49 -3.13
N CYS A 110 10.38 -13.80 -2.00
CA CYS A 110 11.34 -12.72 -1.79
C CYS A 110 12.75 -13.22 -1.46
N HIS A 111 12.92 -14.51 -1.22
CA HIS A 111 14.23 -15.08 -0.91
C HIS A 111 15.12 -15.16 -2.16
N LYS A 112 16.39 -14.80 -2.02
CA LYS A 112 17.35 -14.82 -3.13
C LYS A 112 17.45 -16.19 -3.80
N ASP A 113 17.46 -17.24 -2.99
CA ASP A 113 17.62 -18.60 -3.51
C ASP A 113 16.41 -19.06 -4.32
N PHE A 114 15.21 -18.58 -3.95
CA PHE A 114 13.99 -18.88 -4.70
C PHE A 114 14.07 -18.29 -6.10
N GLN A 115 14.45 -17.01 -6.20
CA GLN A 115 14.56 -16.34 -7.50
C GLN A 115 15.60 -17.05 -8.39
N ARG A 116 16.72 -17.44 -7.81
CA ARG A 116 17.78 -18.17 -8.50
C ARG A 116 17.28 -19.54 -8.95
N MET A 117 16.57 -20.26 -8.10
CA MET A 117 15.99 -21.55 -8.42
C MET A 117 15.02 -21.46 -9.60
N MET A 118 14.19 -20.43 -9.64
CA MET A 118 13.23 -20.22 -10.73
C MET A 118 13.93 -19.95 -12.06
N LEU A 119 15.02 -19.17 -12.05
CA LEU A 119 15.81 -18.93 -13.25
C LEU A 119 16.50 -20.22 -13.74
N ASP A 120 17.06 -20.99 -12.81
CA ASP A 120 17.72 -22.26 -13.15
C ASP A 120 16.72 -23.28 -13.70
N ALA A 121 15.51 -23.34 -13.14
CA ALA A 121 14.47 -24.25 -13.58
C ALA A 121 13.99 -23.95 -15.01
N GLU A 122 13.97 -22.66 -15.39
CA GLU A 122 13.56 -22.24 -16.72
C GLU A 122 14.47 -22.82 -17.83
N ILE A 123 15.74 -23.01 -17.51
CA ILE A 123 16.71 -23.55 -18.47
C ILE A 123 16.37 -24.99 -18.88
N TYR A 124 15.68 -25.74 -18.04
CA TYR A 124 15.40 -27.14 -18.25
C TYR A 124 14.00 -27.44 -18.80
N VAL A 125 13.25 -26.42 -19.15
CA VAL A 125 11.87 -26.57 -19.65
C VAL A 125 11.78 -26.46 -21.20
#